data_99941ae00830cae93099af19c15e8358
#
_entry.id   99941ae00830cae93099af19c15e8358
#
_cell.length_a   1.000
_cell.length_b   1.000
_cell.length_c   1.000
_cell.angle_alpha   90.00
_cell.angle_beta   90.00
_cell.angle_gamma   90.00
#
_symmetry.space_group_name_H-M   'P 1'
#
loop_
_entity.id
_entity.type
_entity.pdbx_description
1 polymer ?
#
loop_
_entity_poly.entity_id
_entity_poly.type
_entity_poly.pdbx_seq_one_letter_code
_entity_poly.pdbx_strand_id
1 'polypeptide(L)'
;MEVHRGFDRLPVFRQTAVAVGSFDGVHRGHRLLIDRLNAIAHHELEAGSESVVVTFDPHPRLVLRGSNRLLSTLDERLDLLSETGIDHVVVVRFTPEFSRIDSETFTRDYLQGRLRAVAVLSGDDHHFGRDRSGSTGVLSRSGLQTARLGRYENISSTAVRAAVEAGEMETAAALLGGPYLIRTDPPHDPTKLLPPAGEYRVLLPDEDNREVRLTVDRSLFLRDDRPRRLRILGK
;
A
#
# COMPACT_ATOMS: atom_id res chain seq x y z
N MET A 1 -11.01 9.74 1.63
CA MET A 1 -10.61 8.36 1.99
C MET A 1 -11.05 8.04 3.40
N GLU A 2 -11.80 6.97 3.59
CA GLU A 2 -12.16 6.43 4.90
C GLU A 2 -11.34 5.17 5.20
N VAL A 3 -10.93 4.98 6.47
CA VAL A 3 -10.12 3.85 6.89
C VAL A 3 -10.91 2.94 7.82
N HIS A 4 -11.03 1.66 7.45
CA HIS A 4 -11.74 0.64 8.21
C HIS A 4 -10.76 -0.40 8.76
N ARG A 5 -10.93 -0.81 10.01
CA ARG A 5 -10.14 -1.87 10.65
C ARG A 5 -10.91 -3.18 10.59
N GLY A 6 -10.52 -4.07 9.67
CA GLY A 6 -11.21 -5.34 9.39
C GLY A 6 -12.49 -5.16 8.59
N PHE A 7 -13.29 -6.25 8.52
CA PHE A 7 -14.51 -6.31 7.72
C PHE A 7 -15.80 -6.20 8.54
N ASP A 8 -15.71 -6.03 9.87
CA ASP A 8 -16.88 -6.13 10.76
C ASP A 8 -17.70 -4.84 10.85
N ARG A 9 -17.08 -3.69 10.59
CA ARG A 9 -17.69 -2.37 10.71
C ARG A 9 -17.53 -1.57 9.41
N LEU A 10 -17.96 -2.16 8.31
CA LEU A 10 -17.98 -1.49 7.02
C LEU A 10 -19.30 -0.74 6.81
N PRO A 11 -19.31 0.33 6.02
CA PRO A 11 -20.54 0.92 5.54
C PRO A 11 -21.31 -0.09 4.65
N VAL A 12 -22.56 0.19 4.40
CA VAL A 12 -23.33 -0.60 3.43
C VAL A 12 -23.04 -0.09 2.03
N PHE A 13 -22.12 -0.72 1.36
CA PHE A 13 -21.79 -0.41 -0.04
C PHE A 13 -22.94 -0.75 -0.98
N ARG A 14 -23.13 0.05 -2.01
CA ARG A 14 -24.00 -0.31 -3.15
C ARG A 14 -23.30 -1.33 -4.05
N GLN A 15 -22.16 -0.95 -4.59
CA GLN A 15 -21.23 -1.77 -5.37
C GLN A 15 -19.81 -1.21 -5.15
N THR A 16 -18.82 -2.07 -5.27
CA THR A 16 -17.42 -1.60 -5.18
C THR A 16 -16.55 -2.16 -6.29
N ALA A 17 -15.54 -1.37 -6.67
CA ALA A 17 -14.35 -1.85 -7.33
C ALA A 17 -13.25 -2.04 -6.28
N VAL A 18 -12.62 -3.22 -6.26
CA VAL A 18 -11.69 -3.61 -5.18
C VAL A 18 -10.31 -3.92 -5.72
N ALA A 19 -9.28 -3.46 -5.03
CA ALA A 19 -7.92 -3.95 -5.20
C ALA A 19 -7.39 -4.50 -3.87
N VAL A 20 -6.78 -5.69 -3.91
CA VAL A 20 -6.23 -6.36 -2.73
C VAL A 20 -4.71 -6.37 -2.85
N GLY A 21 -3.98 -5.97 -1.81
CA GLY A 21 -2.52 -5.98 -1.87
C GLY A 21 -1.86 -5.45 -0.60
N SER A 22 -0.57 -5.66 -0.47
CA SER A 22 0.19 -5.07 0.64
C SER A 22 0.46 -3.57 0.45
N PHE A 23 0.49 -3.09 -0.77
CA PHE A 23 0.71 -1.69 -1.14
C PHE A 23 1.94 -1.06 -0.47
N ASP A 24 2.98 -1.87 -0.25
CA ASP A 24 4.20 -1.44 0.43
C ASP A 24 4.93 -0.35 -0.37
N GLY A 25 5.00 0.85 0.20
CA GLY A 25 5.58 2.05 -0.41
C GLY A 25 4.70 2.77 -1.43
N VAL A 26 3.51 2.28 -1.76
CA VAL A 26 2.55 2.86 -2.73
C VAL A 26 3.26 3.41 -3.98
N HIS A 27 4.12 2.58 -4.60
CA HIS A 27 4.92 2.96 -5.78
C HIS A 27 4.06 3.26 -7.01
N ARG A 28 4.66 3.81 -8.07
CA ARG A 28 3.95 4.21 -9.31
C ARG A 28 3.02 3.14 -9.87
N GLY A 29 3.43 1.86 -9.84
CA GLY A 29 2.56 0.76 -10.27
C GLY A 29 1.30 0.60 -9.41
N HIS A 30 1.40 0.84 -8.10
CA HIS A 30 0.24 0.86 -7.22
C HIS A 30 -0.66 2.08 -7.49
N ARG A 31 -0.06 3.26 -7.71
CA ARG A 31 -0.82 4.48 -8.02
C ARG A 31 -1.63 4.34 -9.31
N LEU A 32 -1.03 3.83 -10.37
CA LEU A 32 -1.71 3.55 -11.63
C LEU A 32 -2.84 2.52 -11.49
N LEU A 33 -2.64 1.49 -10.65
CA LEU A 33 -3.69 0.52 -10.35
C LEU A 33 -4.86 1.19 -9.63
N ILE A 34 -4.57 2.07 -8.66
CA ILE A 34 -5.60 2.79 -7.90
C ILE A 34 -6.31 3.83 -8.79
N ASP A 35 -5.59 4.54 -9.64
CA ASP A 35 -6.20 5.46 -10.62
C ASP A 35 -7.20 4.73 -11.52
N ARG A 36 -6.83 3.54 -12.02
CA ARG A 36 -7.74 2.70 -12.81
C ARG A 36 -8.91 2.17 -11.98
N LEU A 37 -8.66 1.82 -10.72
CA LEU A 37 -9.71 1.37 -9.78
C LEU A 37 -10.75 2.47 -9.55
N ASN A 38 -10.29 3.70 -9.30
CA ASN A 38 -11.15 4.88 -9.15
C ASN A 38 -11.97 5.14 -10.41
N ALA A 39 -11.33 5.06 -11.59
CA ALA A 39 -12.02 5.23 -12.88
C ALA A 39 -13.14 4.19 -13.07
N ILE A 40 -12.90 2.92 -12.73
CA ILE A 40 -13.94 1.88 -12.79
C ILE A 40 -15.08 2.20 -11.83
N ALA A 41 -14.76 2.48 -10.55
CA ALA A 41 -15.77 2.75 -9.55
C ALA A 41 -16.67 3.94 -9.91
N HIS A 42 -16.05 5.05 -10.35
CA HIS A 42 -16.76 6.32 -10.49
C HIS A 42 -17.37 6.53 -11.88
N HIS A 43 -16.89 5.83 -12.92
CA HIS A 43 -17.30 6.10 -14.31
C HIS A 43 -17.82 4.89 -15.08
N GLU A 44 -17.52 3.65 -14.64
CA GLU A 44 -17.89 2.45 -15.39
C GLU A 44 -18.92 1.58 -14.66
N LEU A 45 -19.02 1.71 -13.33
CA LEU A 45 -20.03 1.05 -12.52
C LEU A 45 -21.27 1.95 -12.33
N GLU A 46 -22.28 1.42 -11.64
CA GLU A 46 -23.48 2.19 -11.32
C GLU A 46 -23.15 3.42 -10.44
N ALA A 47 -23.91 4.49 -10.62
CA ALA A 47 -23.76 5.70 -9.81
C ALA A 47 -23.84 5.39 -8.29
N GLY A 48 -22.89 5.93 -7.53
CA GLY A 48 -22.74 5.65 -6.10
C GLY A 48 -21.93 4.38 -5.80
N SER A 49 -21.22 3.83 -6.80
CA SER A 49 -20.18 2.82 -6.57
C SER A 49 -18.90 3.46 -6.05
N GLU A 50 -18.15 2.72 -5.24
CA GLU A 50 -16.99 3.23 -4.51
C GLU A 50 -15.76 2.36 -4.75
N SER A 51 -14.60 2.97 -4.64
CA SER A 51 -13.32 2.30 -4.79
C SER A 51 -12.75 1.87 -3.44
N VAL A 52 -12.28 0.62 -3.35
CA VAL A 52 -11.79 0.03 -2.09
C VAL A 52 -10.42 -0.59 -2.27
N VAL A 53 -9.47 -0.19 -1.46
CA VAL A 53 -8.21 -0.90 -1.29
C VAL A 53 -8.28 -1.78 -0.03
N VAL A 54 -7.99 -3.07 -0.17
CA VAL A 54 -7.79 -3.98 0.96
C VAL A 54 -6.30 -4.17 1.18
N THR A 55 -5.80 -3.78 2.35
CA THR A 55 -4.40 -3.95 2.74
C THR A 55 -4.29 -4.64 4.09
N PHE A 56 -3.07 -4.93 4.54
CA PHE A 56 -2.81 -5.82 5.65
C PHE A 56 -1.93 -5.19 6.72
N ASP A 57 -2.25 -5.48 8.00
CA ASP A 57 -1.41 -5.16 9.13
C ASP A 57 -1.50 -6.28 10.19
N PRO A 58 -0.36 -6.85 10.64
CA PRO A 58 0.99 -6.60 10.11
C PRO A 58 1.14 -7.02 8.65
N HIS A 59 2.18 -6.48 8.01
CA HIS A 59 2.45 -6.80 6.61
C HIS A 59 2.70 -8.31 6.41
N PRO A 60 2.15 -8.95 5.35
CA PRO A 60 2.27 -10.41 5.15
C PRO A 60 3.71 -10.94 5.16
N ARG A 61 4.68 -10.16 4.68
CA ARG A 61 6.11 -10.58 4.72
C ARG A 61 6.65 -10.72 6.14
N LEU A 62 6.17 -9.91 7.09
CA LEU A 62 6.58 -10.02 8.50
C LEU A 62 6.08 -11.33 9.09
N VAL A 63 4.82 -11.67 8.84
CA VAL A 63 4.18 -12.86 9.40
C VAL A 63 4.69 -14.14 8.75
N LEU A 64 4.85 -14.14 7.42
CA LEU A 64 5.17 -15.36 6.65
C LEU A 64 6.66 -15.59 6.46
N ARG A 65 7.50 -14.56 6.51
CA ARG A 65 8.93 -14.62 6.16
C ARG A 65 9.86 -14.01 7.20
N GLY A 66 9.33 -13.40 8.26
CA GLY A 66 10.13 -12.70 9.27
C GLY A 66 10.94 -11.51 8.73
N SER A 67 10.63 -11.01 7.53
CA SER A 67 11.36 -9.90 6.92
C SER A 67 10.89 -8.58 7.50
N ASN A 68 11.81 -7.79 8.03
CA ASN A 68 11.57 -6.50 8.68
C ASN A 68 12.02 -5.28 7.83
N ARG A 69 12.01 -5.39 6.51
CA ARG A 69 12.46 -4.32 5.60
C ARG A 69 11.28 -3.83 4.76
N LEU A 70 10.38 -3.10 5.39
CA LEU A 70 9.20 -2.53 4.75
C LEU A 70 9.51 -1.14 4.19
N LEU A 71 8.98 -0.83 3.02
CA LEU A 71 9.06 0.50 2.42
C LEU A 71 8.16 1.51 3.13
N SER A 72 7.11 1.04 3.78
CA SER A 72 6.19 1.88 4.52
C SER A 72 5.67 1.17 5.76
N THR A 73 5.62 1.86 6.89
CA THR A 73 4.80 1.49 8.03
C THR A 73 3.32 1.54 7.63
N LEU A 74 2.40 1.10 8.51
CA LEU A 74 0.98 1.22 8.21
C LEU A 74 0.57 2.68 8.07
N ASP A 75 0.98 3.55 8.99
CA ASP A 75 0.61 4.96 8.98
C ASP A 75 1.15 5.69 7.75
N GLU A 76 2.42 5.45 7.39
CA GLU A 76 3.00 5.98 6.16
C GLU A 76 2.25 5.49 4.91
N ARG A 77 1.84 4.23 4.89
CA ARG A 77 1.06 3.66 3.79
C ARG A 77 -0.32 4.30 3.68
N LEU A 78 -0.98 4.56 4.81
CA LEU A 78 -2.25 5.26 4.85
C LEU A 78 -2.10 6.72 4.38
N ASP A 79 -1.04 7.42 4.79
CA ASP A 79 -0.72 8.75 4.28
C ASP A 79 -0.57 8.73 2.75
N LEU A 80 0.23 7.80 2.22
CA LEU A 80 0.45 7.66 0.78
C LEU A 80 -0.80 7.26 -0.01
N LEU A 81 -1.66 6.41 0.56
CA LEU A 81 -2.94 6.04 -0.05
C LEU A 81 -3.92 7.21 -0.05
N SER A 82 -3.90 8.07 0.96
CA SER A 82 -4.78 9.25 1.01
C SER A 82 -4.54 10.24 -0.15
N GLU A 83 -3.34 10.22 -0.73
CA GLU A 83 -2.97 11.05 -1.89
C GLU A 83 -3.50 10.50 -3.22
N THR A 84 -4.10 9.30 -3.25
CA THR A 84 -4.48 8.61 -4.49
C THR A 84 -5.96 8.79 -4.88
N GLY A 85 -6.74 9.50 -4.09
CA GLY A 85 -8.17 9.66 -4.33
C GLY A 85 -9.02 8.42 -4.09
N ILE A 86 -8.47 7.37 -3.48
CA ILE A 86 -9.22 6.16 -3.10
C ILE A 86 -10.32 6.51 -2.08
N ASP A 87 -11.51 5.94 -2.22
CA ASP A 87 -12.62 6.23 -1.30
C ASP A 87 -12.43 5.52 0.04
N HIS A 88 -12.10 4.22 0.03
CA HIS A 88 -11.99 3.41 1.23
C HIS A 88 -10.71 2.57 1.27
N VAL A 89 -10.16 2.43 2.48
CA VAL A 89 -9.08 1.50 2.77
C VAL A 89 -9.51 0.56 3.88
N VAL A 90 -9.51 -0.73 3.62
CA VAL A 90 -9.76 -1.78 4.62
C VAL A 90 -8.44 -2.37 5.06
N VAL A 91 -8.06 -2.14 6.31
CA VAL A 91 -6.85 -2.70 6.94
C VAL A 91 -7.21 -3.99 7.64
N VAL A 92 -6.82 -5.10 7.07
CA VAL A 92 -7.11 -6.43 7.60
C VAL A 92 -5.98 -6.90 8.50
N ARG A 93 -6.32 -7.40 9.69
CA ARG A 93 -5.34 -8.04 10.57
C ARG A 93 -4.85 -9.33 9.93
N PHE A 94 -3.58 -9.31 9.46
CA PHE A 94 -2.99 -10.48 8.81
C PHE A 94 -2.39 -11.42 9.85
N THR A 95 -3.04 -12.56 10.04
CA THR A 95 -2.62 -13.63 10.97
C THR A 95 -2.32 -14.92 10.20
N PRO A 96 -1.63 -15.90 10.82
CA PRO A 96 -1.48 -17.21 10.21
C PRO A 96 -2.81 -17.89 9.88
N GLU A 97 -3.86 -17.68 10.68
CA GLU A 97 -5.21 -18.19 10.43
C GLU A 97 -5.82 -17.52 9.18
N PHE A 98 -5.75 -16.18 9.10
CA PHE A 98 -6.23 -15.45 7.93
C PHE A 98 -5.51 -15.88 6.65
N SER A 99 -4.21 -16.14 6.73
CA SER A 99 -3.41 -16.59 5.58
C SER A 99 -3.82 -17.96 5.01
N ARG A 100 -4.58 -18.76 5.78
CA ARG A 100 -5.08 -20.09 5.38
C ARG A 100 -6.44 -20.04 4.69
N ILE A 101 -7.08 -18.88 4.64
CA ILE A 101 -8.35 -18.71 3.91
C ILE A 101 -8.08 -18.95 2.43
N ASP A 102 -8.83 -19.88 1.86
CA ASP A 102 -8.72 -20.16 0.43
C ASP A 102 -9.29 -19.03 -0.42
N SER A 103 -8.92 -19.01 -1.68
CA SER A 103 -9.28 -17.92 -2.59
C SER A 103 -10.77 -17.85 -2.90
N GLU A 104 -11.48 -18.97 -2.90
CA GLU A 104 -12.93 -18.99 -3.17
C GLU A 104 -13.70 -18.43 -1.97
N THR A 105 -13.38 -18.88 -0.75
CA THR A 105 -13.94 -18.34 0.50
C THR A 105 -13.65 -16.85 0.63
N PHE A 106 -12.41 -16.41 0.36
CA PHE A 106 -12.08 -15.00 0.42
C PHE A 106 -12.88 -14.18 -0.61
N THR A 107 -13.04 -14.69 -1.83
CA THR A 107 -13.82 -14.02 -2.88
C THR A 107 -15.29 -13.92 -2.49
N ARG A 108 -15.90 -15.04 -2.09
CA ARG A 108 -17.33 -15.10 -1.78
C ARG A 108 -17.70 -14.31 -0.53
N ASP A 109 -17.00 -14.55 0.58
CA ASP A 109 -17.43 -14.05 1.89
C ASP A 109 -16.93 -12.61 2.15
N TYR A 110 -15.72 -12.27 1.68
CA TYR A 110 -15.14 -10.95 1.94
C TYR A 110 -15.33 -9.98 0.77
N LEU A 111 -14.94 -10.37 -0.45
CA LEU A 111 -15.06 -9.44 -1.58
C LEU A 111 -16.53 -9.22 -1.97
N GLN A 112 -17.26 -10.28 -2.24
CA GLN A 112 -18.67 -10.16 -2.62
C GLN A 112 -19.58 -9.93 -1.42
N GLY A 113 -19.40 -10.69 -0.34
CA GLY A 113 -20.28 -10.66 0.83
C GLY A 113 -20.17 -9.37 1.64
N ARG A 114 -18.95 -8.97 2.00
CA ARG A 114 -18.71 -7.80 2.87
C ARG A 114 -18.50 -6.51 2.11
N LEU A 115 -17.76 -6.56 0.99
CA LEU A 115 -17.45 -5.37 0.19
C LEU A 115 -18.43 -5.13 -0.95
N ARG A 116 -19.30 -6.07 -1.27
CA ARG A 116 -20.19 -6.01 -2.45
C ARG A 116 -19.42 -5.73 -3.74
N ALA A 117 -18.23 -6.31 -3.86
CA ALA A 117 -17.39 -6.16 -5.02
C ALA A 117 -18.09 -6.69 -6.28
N VAL A 118 -18.06 -5.91 -7.33
CA VAL A 118 -18.48 -6.30 -8.70
C VAL A 118 -17.30 -6.27 -9.65
N ALA A 119 -16.25 -5.54 -9.32
CA ALA A 119 -15.00 -5.50 -10.07
C ALA A 119 -13.80 -5.69 -9.15
N VAL A 120 -12.79 -6.44 -9.61
CA VAL A 120 -11.52 -6.63 -8.88
C VAL A 120 -10.35 -6.36 -9.82
N LEU A 121 -9.47 -5.46 -9.39
CA LEU A 121 -8.23 -5.15 -10.09
C LEU A 121 -7.05 -5.79 -9.41
N SER A 122 -6.14 -6.33 -10.22
CA SER A 122 -4.87 -6.88 -9.74
C SER A 122 -3.71 -6.50 -10.65
N GLY A 123 -2.51 -6.39 -10.10
CA GLY A 123 -1.29 -6.39 -10.89
C GLY A 123 -0.98 -7.80 -11.43
N ASP A 124 -0.10 -7.90 -12.42
CA ASP A 124 0.25 -9.20 -13.07
C ASP A 124 0.78 -10.25 -12.10
N ASP A 125 1.54 -9.84 -11.09
CA ASP A 125 2.15 -10.74 -10.10
C ASP A 125 1.25 -10.95 -8.86
N HIS A 126 0.03 -10.43 -8.88
CA HIS A 126 -0.84 -10.49 -7.71
C HIS A 126 -1.52 -11.85 -7.60
N HIS A 127 -1.25 -12.54 -6.50
CA HIS A 127 -1.93 -13.76 -6.08
C HIS A 127 -2.41 -13.60 -4.64
N PHE A 128 -3.61 -14.04 -4.38
CA PHE A 128 -4.24 -13.99 -3.05
C PHE A 128 -4.72 -15.36 -2.60
N GLY A 129 -5.15 -15.48 -1.33
CA GLY A 129 -5.57 -16.73 -0.73
C GLY A 129 -4.41 -17.68 -0.41
N ARG A 130 -4.75 -18.80 0.25
CA ARG A 130 -3.79 -19.83 0.62
C ARG A 130 -3.02 -20.32 -0.61
N ASP A 131 -1.72 -20.52 -0.44
CA ASP A 131 -0.81 -21.02 -1.49
C ASP A 131 -0.79 -20.18 -2.77
N ARG A 132 -1.22 -18.90 -2.67
CA ARG A 132 -1.32 -18.00 -3.83
C ARG A 132 -2.22 -18.57 -4.94
N SER A 133 -3.19 -19.39 -4.57
CA SER A 133 -4.12 -20.07 -5.51
C SER A 133 -5.11 -19.10 -6.17
N GLY A 134 -5.35 -17.94 -5.53
CA GLY A 134 -6.21 -16.89 -6.07
C GLY A 134 -5.59 -16.23 -7.29
N SER A 135 -6.24 -16.43 -8.41
CA SER A 135 -5.89 -15.83 -9.70
C SER A 135 -7.12 -15.13 -10.29
N THR A 136 -6.93 -14.39 -11.36
CA THR A 136 -8.05 -13.83 -12.13
C THR A 136 -9.06 -14.89 -12.57
N GLY A 137 -8.64 -16.14 -12.76
CA GLY A 137 -9.55 -17.22 -13.10
C GLY A 137 -10.54 -17.57 -11.99
N VAL A 138 -10.15 -17.51 -10.72
CA VAL A 138 -11.06 -17.69 -9.58
C VAL A 138 -12.06 -16.54 -9.53
N LEU A 139 -11.60 -15.30 -9.65
CA LEU A 139 -12.44 -14.11 -9.63
C LEU A 139 -13.46 -14.12 -10.78
N SER A 140 -13.04 -14.44 -12.01
CA SER A 140 -13.92 -14.48 -13.16
C SER A 140 -15.00 -15.56 -13.03
N ARG A 141 -14.66 -16.75 -12.50
CA ARG A 141 -15.67 -17.80 -12.23
C ARG A 141 -16.70 -17.40 -11.18
N SER A 142 -16.37 -16.47 -10.31
CA SER A 142 -17.29 -15.91 -9.32
C SER A 142 -18.19 -14.79 -9.86
N GLY A 143 -18.15 -14.50 -11.17
CA GLY A 143 -18.95 -13.46 -11.80
C GLY A 143 -18.42 -12.05 -11.61
N LEU A 144 -17.21 -11.88 -11.06
CA LEU A 144 -16.58 -10.58 -10.88
C LEU A 144 -15.96 -10.11 -12.20
N GLN A 145 -16.14 -8.83 -12.52
CA GLN A 145 -15.35 -8.18 -13.56
C GLN A 145 -13.88 -8.15 -13.10
N THR A 146 -12.97 -8.63 -13.94
CA THR A 146 -11.55 -8.66 -13.60
C THR A 146 -10.77 -7.83 -14.61
N ALA A 147 -9.94 -6.94 -14.10
CA ALA A 147 -8.96 -6.23 -14.92
C ALA A 147 -7.56 -6.49 -14.36
N ARG A 148 -6.62 -6.70 -15.28
CA ARG A 148 -5.20 -6.76 -14.96
C ARG A 148 -4.53 -5.50 -15.46
N LEU A 149 -3.75 -4.88 -14.60
CA LEU A 149 -2.82 -3.86 -15.03
C LEU A 149 -1.50 -4.55 -15.41
N GLY A 150 -1.10 -4.40 -16.67
CA GLY A 150 0.16 -4.94 -17.17
C GLY A 150 1.34 -4.48 -16.31
N ARG A 151 2.42 -5.28 -16.32
CA ARG A 151 3.65 -4.94 -15.60
C ARG A 151 4.23 -3.65 -16.18
N TYR A 152 4.33 -2.61 -15.36
CA TYR A 152 5.14 -1.46 -15.71
C TYR A 152 6.61 -1.86 -15.57
N GLU A 153 7.37 -1.68 -16.64
CA GLU A 153 8.76 -2.08 -16.73
C GLU A 153 9.56 -1.60 -15.50
N ASN A 154 10.14 -2.58 -14.80
CA ASN A 154 11.04 -2.37 -13.65
C ASN A 154 10.44 -1.71 -12.38
N ILE A 155 9.13 -1.46 -12.28
CA ILE A 155 8.52 -0.89 -11.08
C ILE A 155 8.02 -2.00 -10.17
N SER A 156 8.66 -2.16 -9.02
CA SER A 156 8.24 -3.11 -7.98
C SER A 156 8.74 -2.68 -6.61
N SER A 157 8.08 -3.12 -5.54
CA SER A 157 8.59 -2.90 -4.18
C SER A 157 10.02 -3.47 -3.98
N THR A 158 10.42 -4.48 -4.75
CA THR A 158 11.78 -5.02 -4.69
C THR A 158 12.79 -4.04 -5.29
N ALA A 159 12.49 -3.44 -6.45
CA ALA A 159 13.35 -2.43 -7.07
C ALA A 159 13.48 -1.18 -6.18
N VAL A 160 12.35 -0.73 -5.60
CA VAL A 160 12.39 0.41 -4.66
C VAL A 160 13.27 0.10 -3.45
N ARG A 161 13.14 -1.12 -2.85
CA ARG A 161 14.00 -1.50 -1.72
C ARG A 161 15.48 -1.47 -2.08
N ALA A 162 15.84 -2.02 -3.23
CA ALA A 162 17.22 -2.03 -3.70
C ALA A 162 17.77 -0.60 -3.82
N ALA A 163 17.01 0.32 -4.40
CA ALA A 163 17.41 1.72 -4.52
C ALA A 163 17.57 2.40 -3.14
N VAL A 164 16.62 2.19 -2.22
CA VAL A 164 16.71 2.74 -0.86
C VAL A 164 17.92 2.17 -0.11
N GLU A 165 18.17 0.85 -0.20
CA GLU A 165 19.31 0.17 0.43
C GLU A 165 20.66 0.66 -0.11
N ALA A 166 20.71 0.99 -1.39
CA ALA A 166 21.90 1.58 -2.03
C ALA A 166 22.07 3.08 -1.73
N GLY A 167 21.06 3.73 -1.14
CA GLY A 167 21.07 5.19 -0.94
C GLY A 167 20.79 6.00 -2.20
N GLU A 168 20.30 5.34 -3.26
CA GLU A 168 19.92 5.94 -4.54
C GLU A 168 18.52 6.55 -4.45
N MET A 169 18.38 7.61 -3.65
CA MET A 169 17.06 8.15 -3.30
C MET A 169 16.32 8.78 -4.47
N GLU A 170 17.04 9.32 -5.45
CA GLU A 170 16.45 9.84 -6.70
C GLU A 170 15.85 8.70 -7.54
N THR A 171 16.54 7.57 -7.65
CA THR A 171 16.02 6.35 -8.28
C THR A 171 14.81 5.81 -7.53
N ALA A 172 14.88 5.78 -6.18
CA ALA A 172 13.75 5.37 -5.35
C ALA A 172 12.54 6.29 -5.55
N ALA A 173 12.75 7.61 -5.60
CA ALA A 173 11.70 8.60 -5.83
C ALA A 173 11.06 8.45 -7.22
N ALA A 174 11.86 8.20 -8.26
CA ALA A 174 11.36 7.95 -9.61
C ALA A 174 10.46 6.70 -9.68
N LEU A 175 10.82 5.63 -8.97
CA LEU A 175 10.03 4.39 -8.89
C LEU A 175 8.76 4.57 -8.04
N LEU A 176 8.82 5.35 -6.97
CA LEU A 176 7.70 5.64 -6.08
C LEU A 176 6.70 6.63 -6.71
N GLY A 177 7.18 7.52 -7.57
CA GLY A 177 6.40 8.65 -8.08
C GLY A 177 6.40 9.85 -7.13
N GLY A 178 7.36 9.89 -6.21
CA GLY A 178 7.59 10.96 -5.25
C GLY A 178 8.67 10.61 -4.23
N PRO A 179 9.12 11.58 -3.44
CA PRO A 179 10.17 11.37 -2.45
C PRO A 179 9.80 10.31 -1.39
N TYR A 180 10.81 9.58 -0.91
CA TYR A 180 10.63 8.52 0.07
C TYR A 180 10.14 9.08 1.41
N LEU A 181 8.94 8.65 1.84
CA LEU A 181 8.30 9.09 3.08
C LEU A 181 8.87 8.33 4.28
N ILE A 182 9.18 9.06 5.34
CA ILE A 182 9.48 8.53 6.66
C ILE A 182 8.69 9.31 7.70
N ARG A 183 8.01 8.61 8.61
CA ARG A 183 7.44 9.18 9.84
C ARG A 183 8.39 8.94 11.01
N THR A 184 8.55 9.95 11.83
CA THR A 184 9.43 9.90 13.01
C THR A 184 8.64 9.77 14.31
N ASP A 185 7.42 9.26 14.26
CA ASP A 185 6.57 9.04 15.44
C ASP A 185 7.25 8.03 16.38
N PRO A 186 7.44 8.35 17.66
CA PRO A 186 7.95 7.40 18.63
C PRO A 186 6.88 6.37 19.05
N PRO A 187 7.23 5.10 19.33
CA PRO A 187 8.56 4.54 19.07
C PRO A 187 8.78 4.30 17.57
N HIS A 188 10.01 4.51 17.11
CA HIS A 188 10.37 4.22 15.72
C HIS A 188 10.08 2.74 15.39
N ASP A 189 9.38 2.50 14.29
CA ASP A 189 9.05 1.15 13.84
C ASP A 189 10.31 0.47 13.27
N PRO A 190 10.84 -0.57 13.94
CA PRO A 190 12.06 -1.26 13.52
C PRO A 190 11.90 -2.02 12.19
N THR A 191 10.67 -2.17 11.69
CA THR A 191 10.40 -2.83 10.41
C THR A 191 10.60 -1.90 9.21
N LYS A 192 10.63 -0.57 9.45
CA LYS A 192 10.85 0.43 8.41
C LYS A 192 12.25 0.31 7.83
N LEU A 193 12.32 0.23 6.51
CA LEU A 193 13.57 0.33 5.79
C LEU A 193 14.06 1.78 5.78
N LEU A 194 15.30 1.99 6.24
CA LEU A 194 15.96 3.27 6.18
C LEU A 194 17.07 3.25 5.13
N PRO A 195 17.38 4.38 4.47
CA PRO A 195 18.55 4.49 3.64
C PRO A 195 19.82 4.39 4.49
N PRO A 196 21.00 4.16 3.87
CA PRO A 196 22.28 4.16 4.57
C PRO A 196 22.50 5.44 5.38
N ALA A 197 23.28 5.33 6.46
CA ALA A 197 23.65 6.51 7.24
C ALA A 197 24.34 7.57 6.36
N GLY A 198 24.00 8.84 6.57
CA GLY A 198 24.52 9.95 5.78
C GLY A 198 23.67 11.20 5.88
N GLU A 199 24.13 12.27 5.24
CA GLU A 199 23.37 13.50 5.11
C GLU A 199 22.44 13.43 3.89
N TYR A 200 21.19 13.86 4.08
CA TYR A 200 20.17 13.88 3.04
C TYR A 200 19.43 15.22 3.04
N ARG A 201 19.07 15.67 1.85
CA ARG A 201 18.10 16.75 1.67
C ARG A 201 16.71 16.16 1.87
N VAL A 202 15.92 16.80 2.71
CA VAL A 202 14.57 16.34 3.02
C VAL A 202 13.58 17.50 2.98
N LEU A 203 12.34 17.22 2.58
CA LEU A 203 11.21 18.11 2.76
C LEU A 203 10.49 17.78 4.07
N LEU A 204 10.05 18.81 4.74
CA LEU A 204 9.18 18.75 5.91
C LEU A 204 7.75 19.14 5.47
N PRO A 205 6.89 18.21 5.05
CA PRO A 205 5.54 18.54 4.56
C PRO A 205 4.69 19.30 5.59
N ASP A 206 4.90 19.01 6.86
CA ASP A 206 4.15 19.64 7.96
C ASP A 206 4.66 21.07 8.30
N GLU A 207 5.71 21.54 7.62
CA GLU A 207 6.31 22.86 7.76
C GLU A 207 6.41 23.57 6.38
N ASP A 208 5.30 23.69 5.68
CA ASP A 208 5.19 24.34 4.36
C ASP A 208 6.18 23.80 3.30
N ASN A 209 6.46 22.50 3.35
CA ASN A 209 7.46 21.84 2.50
C ASN A 209 8.86 22.45 2.61
N ARG A 210 9.25 22.91 3.80
CA ARG A 210 10.58 23.44 4.04
C ARG A 210 11.64 22.38 3.74
N GLU A 211 12.61 22.71 2.91
CA GLU A 211 13.77 21.87 2.63
C GLU A 211 14.84 22.08 3.72
N VAL A 212 15.33 20.99 4.29
CA VAL A 212 16.42 20.99 5.28
C VAL A 212 17.41 19.88 4.99
N ARG A 213 18.60 19.94 5.57
CA ARG A 213 19.55 18.84 5.59
C ARG A 213 19.43 18.11 6.92
N LEU A 214 19.28 16.79 6.85
CA LEU A 214 19.23 15.93 8.03
C LEU A 214 20.23 14.79 7.89
N THR A 215 20.85 14.46 8.99
CA THR A 215 21.65 13.23 9.09
C THR A 215 20.72 12.07 9.41
N VAL A 216 20.65 11.11 8.49
CA VAL A 216 20.03 9.81 8.75
C VAL A 216 21.10 8.94 9.40
N ASP A 217 20.88 8.51 10.61
CA ASP A 217 21.65 7.46 11.26
C ASP A 217 20.71 6.27 11.60
N ARG A 218 21.27 5.21 12.17
CA ARG A 218 20.45 4.03 12.51
C ARG A 218 19.39 4.29 13.58
N SER A 219 19.48 5.40 14.27
CA SER A 219 18.56 5.79 15.34
C SER A 219 17.49 6.80 14.89
N LEU A 220 17.63 7.43 13.71
CA LEU A 220 16.72 8.46 13.19
C LEU A 220 16.22 9.45 14.25
N PHE A 221 17.07 9.79 15.22
CA PHE A 221 16.69 10.77 16.22
C PHE A 221 16.79 12.17 15.63
N LEU A 222 15.66 12.66 15.17
CA LEU A 222 15.47 14.10 15.22
C LEU A 222 15.54 14.50 16.69
N ARG A 223 16.37 15.47 17.04
CA ARG A 223 16.49 16.00 18.41
C ARG A 223 15.23 16.70 18.92
N ASP A 224 14.12 16.53 18.24
CA ASP A 224 12.83 17.14 18.53
C ASP A 224 11.81 16.02 18.69
N ASP A 225 11.19 15.91 19.87
CA ASP A 225 10.21 14.87 20.22
C ASP A 225 8.86 14.98 19.47
N ARG A 226 8.76 15.87 18.49
CA ARG A 226 7.52 16.02 17.72
C ARG A 226 7.49 15.01 16.58
N PRO A 227 6.34 14.30 16.41
CA PRO A 227 6.15 13.47 15.24
C PRO A 227 6.20 14.32 13.98
N ARG A 228 6.99 13.89 12.98
CA ARG A 228 7.16 14.59 11.71
C ARG A 228 7.11 13.64 10.55
N ARG A 229 6.57 14.13 9.45
CA ARG A 229 6.72 13.49 8.14
C ARG A 229 7.94 14.08 7.44
N LEU A 230 8.80 13.20 6.94
CA LEU A 230 9.98 13.56 6.17
C LEU A 230 9.87 12.97 4.77
N ARG A 231 10.21 13.76 3.76
CA ARG A 231 10.31 13.28 2.38
C ARG A 231 11.75 13.42 1.91
N ILE A 232 12.46 12.30 1.77
CA ILE A 232 13.87 12.30 1.37
C ILE A 232 13.97 12.57 -0.13
N LEU A 233 14.73 13.61 -0.50
CA LEU A 233 14.97 14.04 -1.88
C LEU A 233 16.20 13.37 -2.49
N GLY A 234 17.32 13.31 -1.73
CA GLY A 234 18.61 12.82 -2.18
C GLY A 234 19.69 13.20 -1.19
N LYS A 235 20.95 12.90 -1.53
CA LYS A 235 22.13 13.35 -0.78
C LYS A 235 22.50 14.78 -1.10
#